data_cfc5c726d1c92ae5d156b9e02b13cf50
#
_entry.id   cfc5c726d1c92ae5d156b9e02b13cf50
#
_cell.length_a   1.000
_cell.length_b   1.000
_cell.length_c   1.000
_cell.angle_alpha   90.00
_cell.angle_beta   90.00
_cell.angle_gamma   90.00
#
_symmetry.space_group_name_H-M   'P 1'
#
loop_
_entity.id
_entity.type
_entity.pdbx_description
1 polymer ?
#
loop_
_entity_poly.entity_id
_entity_poly.type
_entity_poly.pdbx_seq_one_letter_code
_entity_poly.pdbx_strand_id
1 'polypeptide(L)'
;DTAQATIKETITDNDVVLFMKGTSSMPQCGFSSRIAGVLNFLNISWLDINVLDDENIRQGIKDFSDWPTIPQMYVKGEFVGGCDIITDMMLSGELDTLFETNDIKFDKAAADKVREANS
;
A
#
# COMPACT_ATOMS: atom_id res chain seq x y z
N ASP A 1 -0.41 20.06 11.45
CA ASP A 1 -0.03 20.84 10.29
C ASP A 1 -0.83 20.37 9.07
N THR A 2 -0.69 21.09 7.96
CA THR A 2 -1.47 20.82 6.74
C THR A 2 -1.19 19.45 6.14
N ALA A 3 0.08 19.03 6.12
CA ALA A 3 0.44 17.72 5.59
C ALA A 3 -0.16 16.59 6.44
N GLN A 4 -0.11 16.71 7.75
CA GLN A 4 -0.69 15.73 8.65
C GLN A 4 -2.21 15.63 8.48
N ALA A 5 -2.89 16.76 8.33
CA ALA A 5 -4.33 16.80 8.09
C ALA A 5 -4.70 16.17 6.75
N THR A 6 -3.93 16.45 5.70
CA THR A 6 -4.13 15.89 4.36
C THR A 6 -3.95 14.37 4.37
N ILE A 7 -2.92 13.88 5.03
CA ILE A 7 -2.66 12.44 5.15
C ILE A 7 -3.82 11.76 5.87
N LYS A 8 -4.25 12.31 7.00
CA LYS A 8 -5.35 11.75 7.80
C LYS A 8 -6.64 11.67 6.99
N GLU A 9 -6.97 12.72 6.27
CA GLU A 9 -8.15 12.76 5.41
C GLU A 9 -8.06 11.72 4.30
N THR A 10 -6.91 11.63 3.64
CA THR A 10 -6.69 10.70 2.53
C THR A 10 -6.90 9.25 2.95
N ILE A 11 -6.31 8.83 4.06
CA ILE A 11 -6.41 7.45 4.52
C ILE A 11 -7.76 7.13 5.15
N THR A 12 -8.50 8.15 5.60
CA THR A 12 -9.85 7.99 6.12
C THR A 12 -10.87 7.83 5.00
N ASP A 13 -10.71 8.59 3.92
CA ASP A 13 -11.66 8.63 2.81
C ASP A 13 -11.47 7.52 1.79
N ASN A 14 -10.35 6.80 1.85
CA ASN A 14 -10.02 5.75 0.88
C ASN A 14 -9.63 4.47 1.59
N ASP A 15 -10.21 3.35 1.19
CA ASP A 15 -10.02 2.07 1.86
C ASP A 15 -8.60 1.54 1.79
N VAL A 16 -7.97 1.64 0.62
CA VAL A 16 -6.58 1.20 0.42
C VAL A 16 -5.79 2.34 -0.20
N VAL A 17 -4.73 2.76 0.46
CA VAL A 17 -3.87 3.86 0.00
C VAL A 17 -2.41 3.40 0.04
N LEU A 18 -1.69 3.65 -1.03
CA LEU A 18 -0.25 3.42 -1.08
C LEU A 18 0.46 4.76 -1.30
N PHE A 19 1.27 5.15 -0.32
CA PHE A 19 2.20 6.28 -0.47
C PHE A 19 3.46 5.71 -1.12
N MET A 20 3.78 6.18 -2.33
CA MET A 20 4.81 5.57 -3.16
C MET A 20 5.64 6.62 -3.89
N LYS A 21 6.76 6.19 -4.43
CA LYS A 21 7.56 7.02 -5.35
C LYS A 21 7.11 6.74 -6.77
N GLY A 22 6.55 7.77 -7.41
CA GLY A 22 5.89 7.65 -8.72
C GLY A 22 4.41 7.37 -8.60
N THR A 23 3.82 6.92 -9.70
CA THR A 23 2.39 6.59 -9.78
C THR A 23 2.20 5.10 -10.04
N SER A 24 0.96 4.62 -9.94
CA SER A 24 0.66 3.20 -10.20
C SER A 24 1.04 2.79 -11.62
N SER A 25 0.92 3.70 -12.60
CA SER A 25 1.28 3.44 -14.00
C SER A 25 2.75 3.68 -14.30
N MET A 26 3.43 4.51 -13.50
CA MET A 26 4.85 4.85 -13.68
C MET A 26 5.58 4.91 -12.33
N PRO A 27 5.79 3.76 -11.67
CA PRO A 27 6.55 3.73 -10.43
C PRO A 27 8.00 4.17 -10.66
N GLN A 28 8.56 4.94 -9.72
CA GLN A 28 9.91 5.48 -9.80
C GLN A 28 10.89 4.80 -8.84
N CYS A 29 10.48 3.69 -8.25
CA CYS A 29 11.27 2.95 -7.27
C CYS A 29 10.87 1.47 -7.33
N GLY A 30 11.86 0.57 -7.31
CA GLY A 30 11.60 -0.87 -7.39
C GLY A 30 10.71 -1.38 -6.26
N PHE A 31 10.86 -0.85 -5.06
CA PHE A 31 10.03 -1.24 -3.92
C PHE A 31 8.57 -0.77 -4.09
N SER A 32 8.38 0.46 -4.57
CA SER A 32 7.04 0.99 -4.89
C SER A 32 6.39 0.19 -6.02
N SER A 33 7.19 -0.14 -7.05
CA SER A 33 6.72 -0.93 -8.19
C SER A 33 6.21 -2.31 -7.75
N ARG A 34 6.93 -2.95 -6.81
CA ARG A 34 6.54 -4.28 -6.33
C ARG A 34 5.17 -4.25 -5.65
N ILE A 35 4.94 -3.28 -4.75
CA ILE A 35 3.66 -3.22 -4.04
C ILE A 35 2.53 -2.79 -4.97
N ALA A 36 2.75 -1.81 -5.84
CA ALA A 36 1.76 -1.44 -6.85
C ALA A 36 1.40 -2.64 -7.72
N GLY A 37 2.40 -3.45 -8.11
CA GLY A 37 2.20 -4.68 -8.87
C GLY A 37 1.33 -5.69 -8.13
N VAL A 38 1.58 -5.90 -6.84
CA VAL A 38 0.77 -6.81 -6.00
C VAL A 38 -0.69 -6.35 -5.97
N LEU A 39 -0.93 -5.07 -5.69
CA LEU A 39 -2.29 -4.53 -5.60
C LEU A 39 -3.03 -4.63 -6.94
N ASN A 40 -2.35 -4.35 -8.04
CA ASN A 40 -2.94 -4.46 -9.38
C ASN A 40 -3.19 -5.93 -9.75
N PHE A 41 -2.27 -6.82 -9.42
CA PHE A 41 -2.42 -8.25 -9.70
C PHE A 41 -3.62 -8.85 -8.95
N LEU A 42 -3.83 -8.41 -7.71
CA LEU A 42 -4.98 -8.82 -6.89
C LEU A 42 -6.27 -8.10 -7.27
N ASN A 43 -6.23 -7.22 -8.27
CA ASN A 43 -7.37 -6.49 -8.79
C ASN A 43 -8.09 -5.65 -7.71
N ILE A 44 -7.32 -5.07 -6.82
CA ILE A 44 -7.83 -4.23 -5.74
C ILE A 44 -8.07 -2.81 -6.25
N SER A 45 -9.15 -2.18 -5.79
CA SER A 45 -9.35 -0.74 -5.98
C SER A 45 -8.54 -0.01 -4.92
N TRP A 46 -7.58 0.81 -5.34
CA TRP A 46 -6.67 1.50 -4.42
C TRP A 46 -6.25 2.86 -4.97
N LEU A 47 -5.83 3.72 -4.05
CA LEU A 47 -5.37 5.07 -4.37
C LEU A 47 -3.85 5.14 -4.24
N ASP A 48 -3.18 5.67 -5.27
CA ASP A 48 -1.75 5.95 -5.24
C ASP A 48 -1.51 7.43 -4.87
N ILE A 49 -0.59 7.67 -3.96
CA ILE A 49 -0.12 9.02 -3.62
C ILE A 49 1.36 9.08 -3.96
N ASN A 50 1.69 9.90 -4.96
CA ASN A 50 3.09 10.09 -5.38
C ASN A 50 3.77 11.09 -4.45
N VAL A 51 4.60 10.60 -3.54
CA VAL A 51 5.30 11.47 -2.58
C VAL A 51 6.38 12.31 -3.24
N LEU A 52 6.74 12.02 -4.49
CA LEU A 52 7.71 12.84 -5.23
C LEU A 52 7.10 14.16 -5.70
N ASP A 53 5.77 14.26 -5.73
CA ASP A 53 5.07 15.49 -6.13
C ASP A 53 5.02 16.54 -5.02
N ASP A 54 5.20 16.14 -3.76
CA ASP A 54 5.07 17.03 -2.62
C ASP A 54 5.99 16.60 -1.49
N GLU A 55 7.07 17.35 -1.28
CA GLU A 55 8.05 17.06 -0.23
C GLU A 55 7.46 17.10 1.17
N ASN A 56 6.43 17.91 1.40
CA ASN A 56 5.76 17.98 2.70
C ASN A 56 5.00 16.69 2.98
N ILE A 57 4.42 16.07 1.97
CA ILE A 57 3.76 14.77 2.10
C ILE A 57 4.81 13.67 2.27
N ARG A 58 5.92 13.74 1.51
CA ARG A 58 7.00 12.77 1.62
C ARG A 58 7.57 12.69 3.03
N GLN A 59 7.89 13.83 3.63
CA GLN A 59 8.37 13.88 5.00
C GLN A 59 7.22 13.60 5.98
N GLY A 60 6.05 14.16 5.72
CA GLY A 60 4.89 14.05 6.59
C GLY A 60 4.42 12.62 6.80
N ILE A 61 4.46 11.77 5.76
CA ILE A 61 4.03 10.38 5.92
C ILE A 61 4.99 9.58 6.81
N LYS A 62 6.27 9.89 6.76
CA LYS A 62 7.28 9.26 7.63
C LYS A 62 7.04 9.64 9.08
N ASP A 63 6.75 10.91 9.33
CA ASP A 63 6.43 11.42 10.67
C ASP A 63 5.11 10.84 11.17
N PHE A 64 4.10 10.77 10.30
CA PHE A 64 2.77 10.26 10.64
C PHE A 64 2.83 8.80 11.10
N SER A 65 3.58 7.97 10.40
CA SER A 65 3.67 6.53 10.67
C SER A 65 4.77 6.19 11.68
N ASP A 66 5.68 7.13 11.97
CA ASP A 66 6.94 6.85 12.66
C ASP A 66 7.71 5.72 11.97
N TRP A 67 7.68 5.71 10.63
CA TRP A 67 8.33 4.71 9.79
C TRP A 67 9.15 5.41 8.71
N PRO A 68 10.44 5.08 8.56
CA PRO A 68 11.37 5.93 7.79
C PRO A 68 11.34 5.72 6.29
N THR A 69 10.71 4.69 5.79
CA THR A 69 10.85 4.30 4.37
C THR A 69 9.52 4.38 3.62
N ILE A 70 9.62 4.49 2.30
CA ILE A 70 8.52 4.48 1.35
C ILE A 70 8.81 3.33 0.37
N PRO A 71 7.82 2.52 -0.03
CA PRO A 71 6.38 2.74 0.08
C PRO A 71 5.78 2.41 1.46
N GLN A 72 4.58 2.96 1.71
CA GLN A 72 3.78 2.67 2.91
C GLN A 72 2.33 2.44 2.50
N MET A 73 1.77 1.31 2.90
CA MET A 73 0.38 0.97 2.63
C MET A 73 -0.50 1.16 3.85
N TYR A 74 -1.69 1.71 3.62
CA TYR A 74 -2.73 1.89 4.63
C TYR A 74 -4.00 1.18 4.18
N VAL A 75 -4.66 0.51 5.11
CA VAL A 75 -5.95 -0.16 4.89
C VAL A 75 -6.93 0.32 5.95
N LYS A 76 -8.04 0.91 5.51
CA LYS A 76 -9.07 1.46 6.42
C LYS A 76 -8.47 2.40 7.47
N GLY A 77 -7.53 3.24 7.06
CA GLY A 77 -6.88 4.22 7.93
C GLY A 77 -5.76 3.68 8.81
N GLU A 78 -5.46 2.38 8.75
CA GLU A 78 -4.43 1.75 9.57
C GLU A 78 -3.17 1.49 8.76
N PHE A 79 -2.01 1.82 9.32
CA PHE A 79 -0.72 1.52 8.70
C PHE A 79 -0.50 0.01 8.68
N VAL A 80 -0.23 -0.54 7.50
CA VAL A 80 0.05 -1.98 7.35
C VAL A 80 1.54 -2.24 7.30
N GLY A 81 2.26 -1.51 6.48
CA GLY A 81 3.70 -1.68 6.35
C GLY A 81 4.25 -1.25 5.01
N GLY A 82 5.52 -1.54 4.81
CA GLY A 82 6.24 -1.29 3.58
C GLY A 82 6.41 -2.55 2.74
N CYS A 83 7.40 -2.52 1.83
CA CYS A 83 7.59 -3.56 0.82
C CYS A 83 7.77 -4.95 1.42
N ASP A 84 8.68 -5.11 2.37
CA ASP A 84 9.00 -6.44 2.92
C ASP A 84 7.82 -7.03 3.68
N ILE A 85 7.15 -6.21 4.49
CA ILE A 85 6.00 -6.65 5.29
C ILE A 85 4.86 -7.09 4.37
N ILE A 86 4.53 -6.29 3.35
CA ILE A 86 3.45 -6.61 2.42
C ILE A 86 3.78 -7.88 1.63
N THR A 87 5.02 -8.03 1.19
CA THR A 87 5.47 -9.23 0.46
C THR A 87 5.32 -10.47 1.35
N ASP A 88 5.77 -10.39 2.59
CA ASP A 88 5.65 -11.51 3.54
C ASP A 88 4.18 -11.85 3.82
N MET A 89 3.33 -10.85 4.00
CA MET A 89 1.89 -11.04 4.21
C MET A 89 1.20 -11.67 3.00
N MET A 90 1.64 -11.30 1.79
CA MET A 90 1.14 -11.90 0.56
C MET A 90 1.45 -13.39 0.52
N LEU A 91 2.68 -13.77 0.84
CA LEU A 91 3.12 -15.16 0.78
C LEU A 91 2.55 -16.01 1.91
N SER A 92 2.31 -15.44 3.09
CA SER A 92 1.75 -16.17 4.24
C SER A 92 0.24 -16.33 4.20
N GLY A 93 -0.45 -15.53 3.38
CA GLY A 93 -1.91 -15.46 3.37
C GLY A 93 -2.49 -14.43 4.33
N GLU A 94 -1.65 -13.77 5.13
CA GLU A 94 -2.10 -12.72 6.05
C GLU A 94 -2.72 -11.53 5.32
N LEU A 95 -2.26 -11.23 4.11
CA LEU A 95 -2.82 -10.16 3.30
C LEU A 95 -4.25 -10.45 2.88
N ASP A 96 -4.53 -11.70 2.49
CA ASP A 96 -5.89 -12.16 2.18
C ASP A 96 -6.82 -11.93 3.37
N THR A 97 -6.37 -12.35 4.56
CA THR A 97 -7.14 -12.19 5.80
C THR A 97 -7.40 -10.72 6.11
N LEU A 98 -6.41 -9.87 5.92
CA LEU A 98 -6.56 -8.43 6.13
C LEU A 98 -7.66 -7.85 5.24
N PHE A 99 -7.64 -8.20 3.94
CA PHE A 99 -8.64 -7.71 3.01
C PHE A 99 -10.03 -8.27 3.32
N GLU A 100 -10.13 -9.56 3.62
CA GLU A 100 -11.40 -10.20 3.97
C GLU A 100 -12.01 -9.59 5.24
N THR A 101 -11.20 -9.39 6.27
CA THR A 101 -11.65 -8.80 7.54
C THR A 101 -12.13 -7.35 7.37
N ASN A 102 -11.57 -6.63 6.40
CA ASN A 102 -11.91 -5.23 6.14
C ASN A 102 -12.88 -5.05 4.98
N ASP A 103 -13.51 -6.13 4.50
CA ASP A 103 -14.48 -6.10 3.40
C ASP A 103 -13.93 -5.49 2.11
N ILE A 104 -12.66 -5.75 1.82
CA ILE A 104 -12.01 -5.28 0.60
C ILE A 104 -12.01 -6.42 -0.40
N LYS A 105 -12.59 -6.18 -1.58
CA LYS A 105 -12.64 -7.17 -2.66
C LYS A 105 -11.26 -7.32 -3.29
N PHE A 106 -10.86 -8.57 -3.51
CA PHE A 106 -9.62 -8.90 -4.21
C PHE A 106 -9.77 -10.23 -4.94
N ASP A 107 -8.87 -10.48 -5.88
CA ASP A 107 -8.86 -11.72 -6.65
C ASP A 107 -8.14 -12.83 -5.86
N LYS A 108 -8.93 -13.64 -5.16
CA LYS A 108 -8.39 -14.73 -4.33
C LYS A 108 -7.67 -15.79 -5.17
N ALA A 109 -8.16 -16.07 -6.37
CA ALA A 109 -7.50 -17.05 -7.26
C ALA A 109 -6.12 -16.56 -7.67
N ALA A 110 -5.97 -15.26 -7.95
CA ALA A 110 -4.67 -14.67 -8.24
C ALA A 110 -3.73 -14.76 -7.03
N ALA A 111 -4.23 -14.50 -5.82
CA ALA A 111 -3.44 -14.64 -4.60
C ALA A 111 -2.94 -16.07 -4.40
N ASP A 112 -3.80 -17.05 -4.63
CA ASP A 112 -3.45 -18.47 -4.51
C ASP A 112 -2.38 -18.87 -5.53
N LYS A 113 -2.47 -18.36 -6.77
CA LYS A 113 -1.47 -18.61 -7.81
C LYS A 113 -0.09 -18.10 -7.43
N VAL A 114 -0.01 -16.92 -6.82
CA VAL A 114 1.27 -16.34 -6.38
C VAL A 114 1.90 -17.23 -5.31
N ARG A 115 1.11 -17.69 -4.35
CA ARG A 115 1.61 -18.60 -3.30
C ARG A 115 2.09 -19.92 -3.87
N GLU A 116 1.34 -20.51 -4.79
CA GLU A 116 1.72 -21.77 -5.44
C GLU A 116 3.05 -21.62 -6.19
N ALA A 117 3.24 -20.52 -6.90
CA ALA A 117 4.47 -20.25 -7.66
C ALA A 117 5.68 -20.05 -6.75
N ASN A 118 5.47 -19.71 -5.48
CA ASN A 118 6.54 -19.44 -4.51
C ASN A 118 6.66 -20.52 -3.42
N SER A 119 5.97 -21.63 -3.57
CA SER A 119 6.02 -22.73 -2.61
C SER A 119 7.07 -23.78 -2.99
#